data_0ecfb9dc1db5b17f0172b766aeff93f5
#
_entry.id   0ecfb9dc1db5b17f0172b766aeff93f5
#
_cell.length_a   1.000
_cell.length_b   1.000
_cell.length_c   1.000
_cell.angle_alpha   90.00
_cell.angle_beta   90.00
_cell.angle_gamma   90.00
#
_symmetry.space_group_name_H-M   'P 1'
#
loop_
_entity.id
_entity.type
_entity.pdbx_description
1 polymer ?
#
loop_
_entity_poly.entity_id
_entity_poly.type
_entity_poly.pdbx_seq_one_letter_code
_entity_poly.pdbx_strand_id
1 'polypeptide(L)'
;MVRMLDFAFSTSDEITAELGLRLKAVRLSQSLTQADLAERAGVSVGTVKSLERTGQSSVASLVRVVQALGLTDQLQSLFVLKVQSIAEMEQAQLAQRQRAPRKTQVPLRSRP
;
A
#
# COMPACT_ATOMS: atom_id res chain seq x y z
N MET A 1 0.28 -20.85 16.04
CA MET A 1 -0.59 -19.67 16.14
C MET A 1 0.11 -18.44 15.62
N VAL A 2 -0.56 -17.72 14.75
CA VAL A 2 0.02 -16.51 14.17
C VAL A 2 -0.31 -15.32 15.09
N ARG A 3 0.73 -14.57 15.40
CA ARG A 3 0.57 -13.39 16.22
C ARG A 3 0.50 -12.17 15.32
N MET A 4 -0.60 -11.44 15.42
CA MET A 4 -0.78 -10.23 14.61
C MET A 4 -0.17 -9.04 15.31
N LEU A 5 0.60 -8.27 14.54
CA LEU A 5 1.17 -7.02 15.02
C LEU A 5 0.08 -5.95 15.07
N ASP A 6 0.02 -5.19 16.14
CA ASP A 6 -0.93 -4.09 16.24
C ASP A 6 -0.26 -2.84 15.66
N PHE A 7 -0.70 -2.45 14.48
CA PHE A 7 -0.09 -1.34 13.74
C PHE A 7 -0.22 -0.01 14.48
N ALA A 8 -1.22 0.12 15.34
CA ALA A 8 -1.40 1.38 16.08
C ALA A 8 -0.24 1.65 17.03
N PHE A 9 0.47 0.60 17.45
CA PHE A 9 1.58 0.70 18.39
C PHE A 9 2.91 0.34 17.78
N SER A 10 2.98 0.27 16.46
CA SER A 10 4.17 -0.20 15.75
C SER A 10 4.88 0.95 15.06
N THR A 11 6.19 0.80 14.89
CA THR A 11 6.95 1.73 14.05
C THR A 11 6.67 1.44 12.58
N SER A 12 7.01 2.40 11.72
CA SER A 12 6.84 2.19 10.28
C SER A 12 7.69 1.02 9.78
N ASP A 13 8.88 0.85 10.33
CA ASP A 13 9.74 -0.27 9.95
C ASP A 13 9.14 -1.60 10.34
N GLU A 14 8.52 -1.67 11.52
CA GLU A 14 7.84 -2.89 11.95
C GLU A 14 6.67 -3.22 11.06
N ILE A 15 5.91 -2.20 10.65
CA ILE A 15 4.75 -2.40 9.78
C ILE A 15 5.20 -2.90 8.41
N THR A 16 6.20 -2.27 7.81
CA THR A 16 6.67 -2.69 6.49
C THR A 16 7.23 -4.10 6.51
N ALA A 17 8.00 -4.44 7.55
CA ALA A 17 8.55 -5.79 7.68
C ALA A 17 7.42 -6.82 7.83
N GLU A 18 6.40 -6.50 8.61
CA GLU A 18 5.25 -7.38 8.78
C GLU A 18 4.51 -7.61 7.47
N LEU A 19 4.31 -6.54 6.68
CA LEU A 19 3.66 -6.67 5.38
C LEU A 19 4.47 -7.57 4.44
N GLY A 20 5.79 -7.43 4.47
CA GLY A 20 6.67 -8.30 3.69
C GLY A 20 6.52 -9.76 4.08
N LEU A 21 6.45 -10.05 5.38
CA LEU A 21 6.25 -11.41 5.88
C LEU A 21 4.91 -11.98 5.43
N ARG A 22 3.87 -11.17 5.44
CA ARG A 22 2.54 -11.62 4.99
C ARG A 22 2.55 -11.98 3.51
N LEU A 23 3.21 -11.18 2.69
CA LEU A 23 3.32 -11.48 1.27
C LEU A 23 4.12 -12.76 1.03
N LYS A 24 5.21 -12.95 1.78
CA LYS A 24 5.98 -14.18 1.70
C LYS A 24 5.13 -15.39 2.04
N ALA A 25 4.32 -15.30 3.10
CA ALA A 25 3.44 -16.40 3.49
C ALA A 25 2.44 -16.74 2.39
N VAL A 26 1.86 -15.74 1.74
CA VAL A 26 0.95 -15.99 0.62
C VAL A 26 1.68 -16.65 -0.55
N ARG A 27 2.88 -16.15 -0.88
CA ARG A 27 3.68 -16.75 -1.95
C ARG A 27 3.94 -18.23 -1.68
N LEU A 28 4.36 -18.54 -0.46
CA LEU A 28 4.65 -19.93 -0.09
C LEU A 28 3.40 -20.79 -0.13
N SER A 29 2.25 -20.24 0.27
CA SER A 29 0.99 -20.96 0.22
C SER A 29 0.59 -21.33 -1.20
N GLN A 30 1.09 -20.60 -2.19
CA GLN A 30 0.83 -20.86 -3.59
C GLN A 30 1.95 -21.67 -4.25
N SER A 31 2.91 -22.14 -3.47
CA SER A 31 4.04 -22.94 -3.94
C SER A 31 4.89 -22.22 -4.99
N LEU A 32 5.01 -20.91 -4.86
CA LEU A 32 5.82 -20.10 -5.76
C LEU A 32 7.19 -19.85 -5.17
N THR A 33 8.23 -19.92 -6.03
CA THR A 33 9.55 -19.43 -5.64
C THR A 33 9.57 -17.92 -5.77
N GLN A 34 10.60 -17.29 -5.20
CA GLN A 34 10.78 -15.85 -5.36
C GLN A 34 10.96 -15.50 -6.85
N ALA A 35 11.66 -16.35 -7.60
CA ALA A 35 11.85 -16.13 -9.04
C ALA A 35 10.53 -16.23 -9.79
N ASP A 36 9.68 -17.19 -9.44
CA ASP A 36 8.36 -17.33 -10.04
C ASP A 36 7.52 -16.07 -9.82
N LEU A 37 7.50 -15.59 -8.59
CA LEU A 37 6.73 -14.40 -8.25
C LEU A 37 7.26 -13.18 -8.99
N ALA A 38 8.59 -13.03 -9.03
CA ALA A 38 9.21 -11.91 -9.73
C ALA A 38 8.81 -11.89 -11.20
N GLU A 39 8.83 -13.05 -11.85
CA GLU A 39 8.45 -13.16 -13.24
C GLU A 39 6.99 -12.77 -13.45
N ARG A 40 6.10 -13.31 -12.63
CA ARG A 40 4.66 -13.01 -12.74
C ARG A 40 4.35 -11.54 -12.47
N ALA A 41 5.08 -10.94 -11.53
CA ALA A 41 4.84 -9.55 -11.16
C ALA A 41 5.53 -8.56 -12.09
N GLY A 42 6.48 -9.04 -12.91
CA GLY A 42 7.24 -8.14 -13.77
C GLY A 42 8.23 -7.28 -12.99
N VAL A 43 8.79 -7.82 -11.92
CA VAL A 43 9.81 -7.14 -11.12
C VAL A 43 11.04 -8.04 -11.00
N SER A 44 12.15 -7.50 -10.51
CA SER A 44 13.36 -8.29 -10.32
C SER A 44 13.21 -9.20 -9.10
N VAL A 45 13.99 -10.28 -9.09
CA VAL A 45 14.04 -11.17 -7.92
C VAL A 45 14.55 -10.40 -6.71
N GLY A 46 15.50 -9.49 -6.90
CA GLY A 46 15.99 -8.64 -5.82
C GLY A 46 14.88 -7.80 -5.19
N THR A 47 13.93 -7.32 -6.01
CA THR A 47 12.79 -6.59 -5.50
C THR A 47 11.92 -7.48 -4.60
N VAL A 48 11.65 -8.71 -5.03
CA VAL A 48 10.88 -9.66 -4.21
C VAL A 48 11.60 -9.95 -2.91
N LYS A 49 12.90 -10.21 -2.98
CA LYS A 49 13.69 -10.51 -1.79
C LYS A 49 13.69 -9.36 -0.80
N SER A 50 13.87 -8.14 -1.29
CA SER A 50 13.88 -6.96 -0.44
C SER A 50 12.51 -6.75 0.20
N LEU A 51 11.46 -6.88 -0.59
CA LEU A 51 10.09 -6.71 -0.11
C LEU A 51 9.76 -7.71 1.00
N GLU A 52 10.11 -8.98 0.79
CA GLU A 52 9.79 -10.02 1.78
C GLU A 52 10.62 -9.90 3.04
N ARG A 53 11.85 -9.43 2.92
CA ARG A 53 12.75 -9.35 4.06
C ARG A 53 12.52 -8.12 4.92
N THR A 54 12.33 -6.96 4.30
CA THR A 54 12.25 -5.69 5.02
C THR A 54 11.01 -4.87 4.70
N GLY A 55 10.24 -5.25 3.71
CA GLY A 55 9.12 -4.45 3.23
C GLY A 55 9.54 -3.31 2.31
N GLN A 56 10.80 -3.25 1.93
CA GLN A 56 11.31 -2.15 1.11
C GLN A 56 10.99 -2.37 -0.36
N SER A 57 10.24 -1.46 -0.94
CA SER A 57 9.98 -1.45 -2.37
C SER A 57 9.26 -0.16 -2.73
N SER A 58 9.16 0.14 -4.03
CA SER A 58 8.28 1.21 -4.47
C SER A 58 6.84 0.75 -4.31
N VAL A 59 5.92 1.71 -4.25
CA VAL A 59 4.49 1.38 -4.22
C VAL A 59 4.09 0.64 -5.50
N ALA A 60 4.64 1.05 -6.64
CA ALA A 60 4.34 0.39 -7.90
C ALA A 60 4.74 -1.08 -7.88
N SER A 61 5.93 -1.39 -7.36
CA SER A 61 6.37 -2.78 -7.27
C SER A 61 5.52 -3.58 -6.28
N LEU A 62 5.17 -2.96 -5.16
CA LEU A 62 4.27 -3.61 -4.19
C LEU A 62 2.94 -3.98 -4.84
N VAL A 63 2.34 -3.05 -5.58
CA VAL A 63 1.07 -3.31 -6.25
C VAL A 63 1.20 -4.47 -7.24
N ARG A 64 2.29 -4.51 -8.01
CA ARG A 64 2.52 -5.58 -8.97
C ARG A 64 2.63 -6.94 -8.29
N VAL A 65 3.33 -7.00 -7.16
CA VAL A 65 3.45 -8.24 -6.39
C VAL A 65 2.09 -8.67 -5.82
N VAL A 66 1.35 -7.73 -5.27
CA VAL A 66 0.01 -8.00 -4.73
C VAL A 66 -0.92 -8.55 -5.83
N GLN A 67 -0.87 -7.95 -7.01
CA GLN A 67 -1.66 -8.44 -8.15
C GLN A 67 -1.24 -9.84 -8.56
N ALA A 68 0.06 -10.08 -8.63
CA ALA A 68 0.59 -11.39 -9.03
C ALA A 68 0.17 -12.49 -8.05
N LEU A 69 -0.01 -12.14 -6.78
CA LEU A 69 -0.45 -13.10 -5.76
C LEU A 69 -1.96 -13.24 -5.68
N GLY A 70 -2.71 -12.49 -6.49
CA GLY A 70 -4.16 -12.59 -6.49
C GLY A 70 -4.83 -11.85 -5.35
N LEU A 71 -4.16 -10.87 -4.77
CA LEU A 71 -4.68 -10.13 -3.61
C LEU A 71 -5.19 -8.74 -3.97
N THR A 72 -5.50 -8.51 -5.23
CA THR A 72 -5.91 -7.18 -5.70
C THR A 72 -7.11 -6.64 -4.97
N ASP A 73 -8.04 -7.52 -4.59
CA ASP A 73 -9.25 -7.12 -3.88
C ASP A 73 -8.92 -6.47 -2.53
N GLN A 74 -7.80 -6.82 -1.92
CA GLN A 74 -7.41 -6.21 -0.66
C GLN A 74 -6.95 -4.77 -0.83
N LEU A 75 -6.59 -4.38 -2.04
CA LEU A 75 -6.21 -2.99 -2.33
C LEU A 75 -7.43 -2.10 -2.52
N GLN A 76 -8.59 -2.68 -2.86
CA GLN A 76 -9.75 -1.93 -3.27
C GLN A 76 -10.23 -0.94 -2.22
N SER A 77 -10.15 -1.30 -0.96
CA SER A 77 -10.64 -0.47 0.13
C SER A 77 -9.54 0.23 0.93
N LEU A 78 -8.28 0.09 0.50
CA LEU A 78 -7.18 0.72 1.23
C LEU A 78 -7.30 2.23 1.18
N PHE A 79 -7.23 2.85 2.36
CA PHE A 79 -7.17 4.29 2.54
C PHE A 79 -8.36 5.04 1.95
N VAL A 80 -9.43 4.33 1.64
CA VAL A 80 -10.65 4.99 1.17
C VAL A 80 -11.23 5.79 2.33
N LEU A 81 -11.55 7.04 2.05
CA LEU A 81 -12.12 7.92 3.05
C LEU A 81 -13.49 7.37 3.45
N LYS A 82 -13.63 7.02 4.72
CA LYS A 82 -14.89 6.50 5.25
C LYS A 82 -15.65 7.65 5.90
N VAL A 83 -16.85 7.87 5.42
CA VAL A 83 -17.69 8.91 5.96
C VAL A 83 -18.95 8.25 6.50
N GLN A 84 -19.16 8.37 7.81
CA GLN A 84 -20.23 7.64 8.49
C GLN A 84 -21.48 8.45 8.72
N SER A 85 -21.41 9.77 8.56
CA SER A 85 -22.55 10.63 8.79
C SER A 85 -22.49 11.83 7.85
N ILE A 86 -23.63 12.51 7.73
CA ILE A 86 -23.71 13.72 6.92
C ILE A 86 -22.77 14.80 7.47
N ALA A 87 -22.67 14.89 8.78
CA ALA A 87 -21.77 15.86 9.40
C ALA A 87 -20.31 15.58 9.03
N GLU A 88 -19.93 14.31 9.04
CA GLU A 88 -18.57 13.94 8.65
C GLU A 88 -18.32 14.23 7.17
N MET A 89 -19.31 14.00 6.33
CA MET A 89 -19.22 14.34 4.92
C MET A 89 -18.98 15.81 4.70
N GLU A 90 -19.74 16.64 5.41
CA GLU A 90 -19.60 18.07 5.30
C GLU A 90 -18.23 18.54 5.76
N GLN A 91 -17.73 17.95 6.84
CA GLN A 91 -16.40 18.28 7.34
C GLN A 91 -15.32 17.90 6.34
N ALA A 92 -15.44 16.73 5.74
CA ALA A 92 -14.48 16.29 4.75
C ALA A 92 -14.48 17.22 3.54
N GLN A 93 -15.64 17.65 3.09
CA GLN A 93 -15.73 18.58 1.96
C GLN A 93 -15.15 19.94 2.30
N LEU A 94 -15.39 20.43 3.49
CA LEU A 94 -14.82 21.70 3.93
C LEU A 94 -13.30 21.64 3.96
N ALA A 95 -12.73 20.54 4.46
CA ALA A 95 -11.30 20.38 4.50
C ALA A 95 -10.70 20.40 3.09
N GLN A 96 -11.36 19.78 2.14
CA GLN A 96 -10.88 19.78 0.76
C GLN A 96 -10.93 21.16 0.16
N ARG A 97 -12.01 21.90 0.40
CA ARG A 97 -12.13 23.25 -0.13
C ARG A 97 -11.04 24.17 0.40
N GLN A 98 -10.73 24.03 1.67
CA GLN A 98 -9.72 24.88 2.27
C GLN A 98 -8.33 24.62 1.74
N ARG A 99 -8.06 23.40 1.34
CA ARG A 99 -6.73 23.03 0.82
C ARG A 99 -6.57 23.31 -0.66
N ALA A 100 -7.61 23.02 -1.42
CA ALA A 100 -7.51 23.08 -2.87
C ALA A 100 -7.03 24.43 -3.41
N PRO A 101 -7.58 25.56 -2.98
CA PRO A 101 -7.14 26.84 -3.52
C PRO A 101 -5.68 27.15 -3.28
N ARG A 102 -5.11 26.63 -2.23
CA ARG A 102 -3.70 26.91 -1.94
C ARG A 102 -2.76 26.22 -2.89
N LYS A 103 -3.16 25.09 -3.39
CA LYS A 103 -2.31 24.34 -4.28
C LYS A 103 -2.25 24.92 -5.66
N THR A 104 -3.27 25.62 -6.03
CA THR A 104 -3.33 26.11 -7.38
C THR A 104 -2.50 27.32 -7.56
N GLN A 105 -2.01 27.61 -6.63
CA GLN A 105 -1.19 28.71 -6.78
C GLN A 105 0.08 28.49 -7.43
N VAL A 106 -0.85 27.75 -7.74
CA VAL A 106 -0.04 27.58 -8.35
C VAL A 106 0.23 27.51 -8.89
N PRO A 107 0.11 27.53 -9.15
CA PRO A 107 0.54 27.36 -9.78
C PRO A 107 0.63 27.19 -10.32
N LEU A 108 0.38 27.15 -10.39
CA LEU A 108 0.53 27.06 -10.83
C LEU A 108 0.67 26.87 -11.43
N ARG A 109 0.70 26.95 -11.67
CA ARG A 109 0.88 26.97 -12.19
C ARG A 109 0.94 27.07 -12.67
N SER A 110 0.73 27.01 -12.64
CA SER A 110 0.78 27.23 -12.99
C SER A 110 0.42 27.53 -13.36
N ARG A 111 0.26 27.77 -13.42
CA ARG A 111 0.14 28.27 -13.63
C ARG A 111 0.20 28.74 -13.90
N PRO A 112 -0.13 28.79 -13.69
CA PRO A 112 0.09 29.12 -14.07
C PRO A 112 0.25 29.29 -14.21
#